data_adea72775e882855fe19193a42eeb9f8
#
_entry.id   adea72775e882855fe19193a42eeb9f8
#
_cell.length_a   1.000
_cell.length_b   1.000
_cell.length_c   1.000
_cell.angle_alpha   90.00
_cell.angle_beta   90.00
_cell.angle_gamma   90.00
#
_symmetry.space_group_name_H-M   'P 1'
#
loop_
_entity.id
_entity.type
_entity.pdbx_description
1 polymer ?
#
loop_
_entity_poly.entity_id
_entity_poly.type
_entity_poly.pdbx_seq_one_letter_code
_entity_poly.pdbx_strand_id
1 'polypeptide(L)'
;MINVIGLGYIGLPTALMLSTSGNKVVGTDIKEEVIDKLKHKELTFEEKGMDELFEKALNSDITFSLKPVSTSFYIITAPTPYDPVSKKLDCSYVVKAVESVLEPAEEDAIIVVESTVSPGAIDTYVRPVVNEYMEKSGKKLNLVHAPERIIPGNMVYELEHNARTIGADDPKYGEKVKEVYSTFCKGEINLTNIKTAEMTKVVENTFRDINIAFANELAKICRQGGLDVNEVIKISNKHPRVNILSPGPGVGGHCISVDPWFLVGDYPLLTEIIYKARQINDSMPEYVLRRAYNIMQENNLKDFSRVGIYGLTYKENVDDVRESPTLQLLQHQKEHLGDGLKVYDPMVKREVVENQYHDLNKF
;
A
#
# COMPACT_ATOMS: atom_id res chain seq x y z
N MET A 1 3.44 20.86 17.51
CA MET A 1 4.23 19.60 17.47
C MET A 1 3.32 18.49 16.96
N ILE A 2 3.83 17.63 16.08
CA ILE A 2 3.09 16.51 15.47
C ILE A 2 3.81 15.21 15.83
N ASN A 3 3.07 14.20 16.29
CA ASN A 3 3.62 12.87 16.53
C ASN A 3 3.09 11.87 15.48
N VAL A 4 3.98 11.33 14.65
CA VAL A 4 3.65 10.31 13.65
C VAL A 4 3.94 8.94 14.24
N ILE A 5 2.94 8.05 14.26
CA ILE A 5 2.98 6.72 14.88
C ILE A 5 3.03 5.64 13.79
N GLY A 6 4.12 4.88 13.77
CA GLY A 6 4.47 3.92 12.73
C GLY A 6 5.37 4.57 11.65
N LEU A 7 6.61 4.12 11.54
CA LEU A 7 7.61 4.68 10.62
C LEU A 7 7.93 3.71 9.48
N GLY A 8 6.87 3.15 8.90
CA GLY A 8 6.93 2.34 7.69
C GLY A 8 6.92 3.19 6.41
N TYR A 9 6.54 2.54 5.29
CA TYR A 9 6.51 3.15 3.94
C TYR A 9 5.62 4.39 3.81
N ILE A 10 4.65 4.60 4.70
CA ILE A 10 3.78 5.79 4.73
C ILE A 10 4.28 6.78 5.79
N GLY A 11 4.43 6.32 7.02
CA GLY A 11 4.67 7.22 8.15
C GLY A 11 6.03 7.89 8.15
N LEU A 12 7.10 7.19 7.73
CA LEU A 12 8.42 7.83 7.69
C LEU A 12 8.46 8.96 6.65
N PRO A 13 8.07 8.77 5.37
CA PRO A 13 8.02 9.87 4.41
C PRO A 13 7.12 11.03 4.86
N THR A 14 5.94 10.73 5.42
CA THR A 14 5.03 11.76 5.96
C THR A 14 5.69 12.57 7.07
N ALA A 15 6.37 11.91 8.02
CA ALA A 15 7.09 12.59 9.11
C ALA A 15 8.22 13.50 8.59
N LEU A 16 8.99 13.01 7.62
CA LEU A 16 10.07 13.78 7.00
C LEU A 16 9.54 15.00 6.24
N MET A 17 8.48 14.84 5.44
CA MET A 17 7.84 15.94 4.70
C MET A 17 7.31 17.01 5.63
N LEU A 18 6.62 16.62 6.70
CA LEU A 18 6.12 17.56 7.71
C LEU A 18 7.24 18.34 8.37
N SER A 19 8.32 17.67 8.75
CA SER A 19 9.47 18.33 9.39
C SER A 19 10.16 19.32 8.47
N THR A 20 10.43 18.93 7.23
CA THR A 20 11.06 19.81 6.23
C THR A 20 10.20 20.99 5.82
N SER A 21 8.90 20.94 6.13
CA SER A 21 7.92 22.00 5.87
C SER A 21 7.64 22.88 7.09
N GLY A 22 8.57 22.85 8.07
CA GLY A 22 8.58 23.77 9.21
C GLY A 22 7.76 23.31 10.42
N ASN A 23 7.29 22.06 10.43
CA ASN A 23 6.62 21.51 11.61
C ASN A 23 7.63 20.86 12.55
N LYS A 24 7.40 20.97 13.87
CA LYS A 24 8.09 20.15 14.86
C LYS A 24 7.49 18.75 14.88
N VAL A 25 8.29 17.70 14.60
CA VAL A 25 7.82 16.34 14.42
C VAL A 25 8.53 15.37 15.35
N VAL A 26 7.78 14.44 15.91
CA VAL A 26 8.29 13.24 16.56
C VAL A 26 7.83 12.03 15.77
N GLY A 27 8.76 11.26 15.21
CA GLY A 27 8.47 9.96 14.62
C GLY A 27 8.52 8.87 15.70
N THR A 28 7.48 8.08 15.82
CA THR A 28 7.39 7.00 16.82
C THR A 28 7.17 5.66 16.14
N ASP A 29 7.96 4.65 16.54
CA ASP A 29 7.76 3.27 16.12
C ASP A 29 8.00 2.32 17.30
N ILE A 30 7.27 1.21 17.35
CA ILE A 30 7.42 0.19 18.39
C ILE A 30 8.66 -0.68 18.21
N LYS A 31 9.24 -0.69 17.00
CA LYS A 31 10.42 -1.48 16.67
C LYS A 31 11.69 -0.70 17.02
N GLU A 32 12.43 -1.20 17.99
CA GLU A 32 13.71 -0.60 18.42
C GLU A 32 14.70 -0.48 17.25
N GLU A 33 14.78 -1.49 16.39
CA GLU A 33 15.64 -1.49 15.20
C GLU A 33 15.35 -0.30 14.25
N VAL A 34 14.06 0.05 14.05
CA VAL A 34 13.66 1.18 13.21
C VAL A 34 14.15 2.49 13.82
N ILE A 35 13.91 2.68 15.11
CA ILE A 35 14.30 3.90 15.84
C ILE A 35 15.81 4.03 15.90
N ASP A 36 16.54 2.95 16.13
CA ASP A 36 18.00 2.96 16.20
C ASP A 36 18.63 3.30 14.85
N LYS A 37 18.17 2.71 13.75
CA LYS A 37 18.63 3.09 12.41
C LYS A 37 18.42 4.59 12.15
N LEU A 38 17.23 5.10 12.38
CA LEU A 38 16.92 6.51 12.14
C LEU A 38 17.73 7.46 13.01
N LYS A 39 18.00 7.10 14.28
CA LYS A 39 18.91 7.85 15.17
C LYS A 39 20.36 7.82 14.70
N HIS A 40 20.80 6.72 14.06
CA HIS A 40 22.12 6.62 13.45
C HIS A 40 22.19 7.20 12.03
N LYS A 41 21.13 7.89 11.60
CA LYS A 41 20.99 8.51 10.28
C LYS A 41 20.99 7.51 9.12
N GLU A 42 20.39 6.35 9.35
CA GLU A 42 20.21 5.29 8.36
C GLU A 42 18.73 5.15 8.02
N LEU A 43 18.39 5.13 6.74
CA LEU A 43 17.03 4.86 6.26
C LEU A 43 16.66 3.38 6.47
N THR A 44 15.39 3.11 6.66
CA THR A 44 14.86 1.76 6.89
C THR A 44 14.46 1.04 5.60
N PHE A 45 14.37 1.75 4.48
CA PHE A 45 14.09 1.24 3.14
C PHE A 45 14.62 2.21 2.08
N GLU A 46 14.84 1.68 0.86
CA GLU A 46 15.29 2.47 -0.30
C GLU A 46 14.08 3.03 -1.07
N GLU A 47 14.08 4.32 -1.35
CA GLU A 47 13.06 5.00 -2.16
C GLU A 47 13.66 6.24 -2.82
N LYS A 48 13.27 6.50 -4.05
CA LYS A 48 13.79 7.64 -4.81
C LYS A 48 13.51 8.98 -4.11
N GLY A 49 14.56 9.75 -3.86
CA GLY A 49 14.47 11.07 -3.21
C GLY A 49 14.35 11.03 -1.70
N MET A 50 14.31 9.84 -1.08
CA MET A 50 14.25 9.71 0.39
C MET A 50 15.54 10.12 1.07
N ASP A 51 16.71 9.83 0.48
CA ASP A 51 18.00 10.24 1.06
C ASP A 51 18.10 11.76 1.23
N GLU A 52 17.76 12.49 0.15
CA GLU A 52 17.77 13.96 0.18
C GLU A 52 16.72 14.53 1.14
N LEU A 53 15.55 13.92 1.20
CA LEU A 53 14.48 14.32 2.12
C LEU A 53 14.89 14.06 3.58
N PHE A 54 15.52 12.92 3.85
CA PHE A 54 16.00 12.55 5.18
C PHE A 54 17.10 13.48 5.67
N GLU A 55 18.10 13.76 4.83
CA GLU A 55 19.15 14.74 5.17
C GLU A 55 18.56 16.12 5.51
N LYS A 56 17.60 16.60 4.73
CA LYS A 56 16.90 17.87 5.01
C LYS A 56 16.16 17.81 6.34
N ALA A 57 15.44 16.69 6.60
CA ALA A 57 14.69 16.52 7.83
C ALA A 57 15.59 16.45 9.08
N LEU A 58 16.76 15.82 8.99
CA LEU A 58 17.75 15.79 10.07
C LEU A 58 18.32 17.18 10.43
N ASN A 59 18.25 18.13 9.51
CA ASN A 59 18.58 19.54 9.73
C ASN A 59 17.38 20.41 10.12
N SER A 60 16.20 19.79 10.30
CA SER A 60 14.95 20.40 10.73
C SER A 60 14.60 19.95 12.15
N ASP A 61 13.39 20.26 12.63
CA ASP A 61 12.94 19.88 13.98
C ASP A 61 12.24 18.50 13.97
N ILE A 62 13.03 17.44 13.80
CA ILE A 62 12.56 16.04 13.88
C ILE A 62 13.35 15.25 14.94
N THR A 63 12.62 14.40 15.68
CA THR A 63 13.20 13.43 16.62
C THR A 63 12.48 12.08 16.51
N PHE A 64 13.14 11.01 17.00
CA PHE A 64 12.61 9.64 16.93
C PHE A 64 12.50 9.03 18.31
N SER A 65 11.36 8.36 18.61
CA SER A 65 11.02 7.81 19.92
C SER A 65 10.37 6.43 19.81
N LEU A 66 10.61 5.58 20.81
CA LEU A 66 9.90 4.29 20.99
C LEU A 66 8.49 4.45 21.56
N LYS A 67 8.20 5.60 22.17
CA LYS A 67 6.91 5.86 22.81
C LYS A 67 6.31 7.16 22.30
N PRO A 68 4.98 7.23 22.17
CA PRO A 68 4.30 8.47 21.86
C PRO A 68 4.61 9.57 22.89
N VAL A 69 4.61 10.80 22.42
CA VAL A 69 4.88 11.99 23.24
C VAL A 69 3.61 12.82 23.44
N SER A 70 3.56 13.64 24.49
CA SER A 70 2.43 14.53 24.72
C SER A 70 2.34 15.60 23.64
N THR A 71 1.22 15.65 22.95
CA THR A 71 0.91 16.66 21.91
C THR A 71 -0.58 16.71 21.63
N SER A 72 -1.00 17.74 20.90
CA SER A 72 -2.37 17.89 20.41
C SER A 72 -2.60 17.35 18.99
N PHE A 73 -1.59 16.72 18.35
CA PHE A 73 -1.73 16.25 16.97
C PHE A 73 -0.97 14.94 16.73
N TYR A 74 -1.72 13.89 16.41
CA TYR A 74 -1.19 12.55 16.10
C TYR A 74 -1.59 12.12 14.70
N ILE A 75 -0.67 11.42 14.01
CA ILE A 75 -0.91 10.75 12.73
C ILE A 75 -0.60 9.27 12.90
N ILE A 76 -1.58 8.42 12.65
CA ILE A 76 -1.48 6.96 12.81
C ILE A 76 -1.29 6.31 11.45
N THR A 77 -0.17 5.62 11.26
CA THR A 77 0.21 4.93 10.01
C THR A 77 0.53 3.46 10.25
N ALA A 78 -0.27 2.81 11.09
CA ALA A 78 -0.13 1.39 11.41
C ALA A 78 -0.54 0.50 10.23
N PRO A 79 0.00 -0.74 10.12
CA PRO A 79 -0.39 -1.67 9.06
C PRO A 79 -1.84 -2.13 9.20
N THR A 80 -2.44 -2.47 8.05
CA THR A 80 -3.86 -2.87 7.93
C THR A 80 -3.98 -4.16 7.09
N PRO A 81 -3.51 -5.31 7.60
CA PRO A 81 -3.66 -6.58 6.90
C PRO A 81 -5.11 -7.03 6.86
N TYR A 82 -5.41 -8.00 5.99
CA TYR A 82 -6.72 -8.64 5.93
C TYR A 82 -6.62 -10.14 6.27
N ASP A 83 -7.70 -10.69 6.78
CA ASP A 83 -7.81 -12.13 7.02
C ASP A 83 -8.09 -12.86 5.69
N PRO A 84 -7.24 -13.83 5.27
CA PRO A 84 -7.36 -14.49 3.97
C PRO A 84 -8.65 -15.29 3.78
N VAL A 85 -9.31 -15.70 4.85
CA VAL A 85 -10.54 -16.52 4.81
C VAL A 85 -11.77 -15.63 4.76
N SER A 86 -11.94 -14.78 5.75
CA SER A 86 -13.10 -13.88 5.87
C SER A 86 -13.03 -12.67 4.95
N LYS A 87 -11.85 -12.36 4.40
CA LYS A 87 -11.56 -11.16 3.59
C LYS A 87 -11.74 -9.83 4.35
N LYS A 88 -11.91 -9.88 5.66
CA LYS A 88 -12.10 -8.69 6.50
C LYS A 88 -10.80 -8.07 6.93
N LEU A 89 -10.84 -6.76 7.12
CA LEU A 89 -9.75 -5.97 7.68
C LEU A 89 -9.40 -6.45 9.10
N ASP A 90 -8.11 -6.65 9.37
CA ASP A 90 -7.59 -6.69 10.76
C ASP A 90 -7.18 -5.28 11.20
N CYS A 91 -8.06 -4.64 11.95
CA CYS A 91 -7.86 -3.28 12.47
C CYS A 91 -7.06 -3.24 13.79
N SER A 92 -6.63 -4.38 14.31
CA SER A 92 -6.00 -4.48 15.64
C SER A 92 -4.75 -3.61 15.80
N TYR A 93 -3.94 -3.48 14.75
CA TYR A 93 -2.73 -2.64 14.77
C TYR A 93 -3.07 -1.14 14.84
N VAL A 94 -4.10 -0.70 14.10
CA VAL A 94 -4.58 0.68 14.14
C VAL A 94 -5.15 1.00 15.52
N VAL A 95 -5.98 0.10 16.07
CA VAL A 95 -6.56 0.25 17.42
C VAL A 95 -5.45 0.38 18.46
N LYS A 96 -4.46 -0.52 18.48
CA LYS A 96 -3.33 -0.46 19.42
C LYS A 96 -2.50 0.83 19.27
N ALA A 97 -2.30 1.29 18.05
CA ALA A 97 -1.59 2.55 17.80
C ALA A 97 -2.39 3.75 18.33
N VAL A 98 -3.70 3.75 18.15
CA VAL A 98 -4.59 4.77 18.73
C VAL A 98 -4.57 4.69 20.25
N GLU A 99 -4.73 3.50 20.86
CA GLU A 99 -4.67 3.31 22.33
C GLU A 99 -3.38 3.89 22.92
N SER A 100 -2.25 3.70 22.23
CA SER A 100 -0.94 4.17 22.71
C SER A 100 -0.83 5.70 22.83
N VAL A 101 -1.65 6.45 22.10
CA VAL A 101 -1.64 7.92 22.11
C VAL A 101 -2.71 8.54 23.01
N LEU A 102 -3.66 7.76 23.53
CA LEU A 102 -4.77 8.31 24.32
C LEU A 102 -4.28 8.97 25.62
N GLU A 103 -3.42 8.29 26.37
CA GLU A 103 -2.91 8.80 27.65
C GLU A 103 -2.07 10.08 27.49
N PRO A 104 -1.04 10.12 26.60
CA PRO A 104 -0.24 11.32 26.41
C PRO A 104 -0.95 12.43 25.64
N ALA A 105 -2.12 12.17 25.01
CA ALA A 105 -2.84 13.18 24.25
C ALA A 105 -3.25 14.38 25.12
N GLU A 106 -3.02 15.58 24.60
CA GLU A 106 -3.48 16.82 25.20
C GLU A 106 -5.00 16.98 25.06
N GLU A 107 -5.59 17.90 25.82
CA GLU A 107 -7.02 18.25 25.68
C GLU A 107 -7.31 18.75 24.25
N ASP A 108 -8.43 18.33 23.66
CA ASP A 108 -8.87 18.68 22.31
C ASP A 108 -7.91 18.18 21.20
N ALA A 109 -7.08 17.17 21.50
CA ALA A 109 -6.14 16.60 20.54
C ALA A 109 -6.86 15.98 19.33
N ILE A 110 -6.19 16.05 18.17
CA ILE A 110 -6.62 15.45 16.92
C ILE A 110 -5.81 14.16 16.67
N ILE A 111 -6.51 13.06 16.45
CA ILE A 111 -5.94 11.77 16.07
C ILE A 111 -6.34 11.50 14.62
N VAL A 112 -5.38 11.64 13.72
CA VAL A 112 -5.55 11.36 12.28
C VAL A 112 -5.20 9.92 12.01
N VAL A 113 -6.14 9.12 11.54
CA VAL A 113 -5.86 7.78 11.01
C VAL A 113 -5.54 7.94 9.53
N GLU A 114 -4.26 7.78 9.16
CA GLU A 114 -3.76 7.85 7.78
C GLU A 114 -3.71 6.45 7.12
N SER A 115 -3.69 5.38 7.93
CA SER A 115 -3.77 4.01 7.46
C SER A 115 -5.05 3.80 6.63
N THR A 116 -4.94 3.07 5.50
CA THR A 116 -6.11 2.67 4.72
C THR A 116 -6.91 1.63 5.48
N VAL A 117 -8.20 1.88 5.67
CA VAL A 117 -9.13 0.98 6.36
C VAL A 117 -10.38 0.75 5.53
N SER A 118 -11.14 -0.33 5.83
CA SER A 118 -12.42 -0.58 5.17
C SER A 118 -13.48 0.46 5.58
N PRO A 119 -14.46 0.73 4.71
CA PRO A 119 -15.50 1.72 5.00
C PRO A 119 -16.31 1.39 6.26
N GLY A 120 -16.32 2.32 7.22
CA GLY A 120 -16.95 2.15 8.53
C GLY A 120 -16.04 1.53 9.60
N ALA A 121 -14.79 1.21 9.28
CA ALA A 121 -13.86 0.61 10.24
C ALA A 121 -13.52 1.53 11.41
N ILE A 122 -13.38 2.83 11.16
CA ILE A 122 -13.13 3.80 12.25
C ILE A 122 -14.29 3.81 13.23
N ASP A 123 -15.53 3.82 12.76
CA ASP A 123 -16.70 3.78 13.62
C ASP A 123 -16.85 2.46 14.38
N THR A 124 -16.45 1.35 13.75
CA THR A 124 -16.62 0.00 14.31
C THR A 124 -15.53 -0.34 15.32
N TYR A 125 -14.28 0.02 15.05
CA TYR A 125 -13.13 -0.46 15.82
C TYR A 125 -12.40 0.65 16.60
N VAL A 126 -12.24 1.82 16.04
CA VAL A 126 -11.42 2.91 16.62
C VAL A 126 -12.25 3.80 17.54
N ARG A 127 -13.40 4.25 17.09
CA ARG A 127 -14.25 5.18 17.83
C ARG A 127 -14.69 4.65 19.21
N PRO A 128 -15.09 3.37 19.38
CA PRO A 128 -15.46 2.85 20.69
C PRO A 128 -14.33 2.98 21.71
N VAL A 129 -13.08 2.72 21.32
CA VAL A 129 -11.92 2.80 22.22
C VAL A 129 -11.63 4.26 22.61
N VAL A 130 -11.71 5.18 21.67
CA VAL A 130 -11.52 6.62 21.95
C VAL A 130 -12.64 7.15 22.84
N ASN A 131 -13.90 6.79 22.58
CA ASN A 131 -15.04 7.20 23.40
C ASN A 131 -14.95 6.67 24.82
N GLU A 132 -14.59 5.39 25.01
CA GLU A 132 -14.40 4.79 26.35
C GLU A 132 -13.32 5.54 27.15
N TYR A 133 -12.21 5.90 26.49
CA TYR A 133 -11.17 6.69 27.12
C TYR A 133 -11.64 8.11 27.48
N MET A 134 -12.36 8.79 26.57
CA MET A 134 -12.92 10.13 26.83
C MET A 134 -13.88 10.13 28.03
N GLU A 135 -14.75 9.11 28.12
CA GLU A 135 -15.68 8.95 29.26
C GLU A 135 -14.94 8.75 30.60
N LYS A 136 -13.86 7.96 30.59
CA LYS A 136 -13.08 7.69 31.81
C LYS A 136 -12.18 8.85 32.24
N SER A 137 -11.55 9.51 31.27
CA SER A 137 -10.56 10.56 31.52
C SER A 137 -11.15 11.96 31.64
N GLY A 138 -12.34 12.20 31.07
CA GLY A 138 -12.95 13.51 30.89
C GLY A 138 -12.32 14.35 29.79
N LYS A 139 -11.26 13.88 29.12
CA LYS A 139 -10.61 14.58 28.00
C LYS A 139 -11.47 14.52 26.74
N LYS A 140 -11.42 15.56 25.93
CA LYS A 140 -11.99 15.58 24.59
C LYS A 140 -10.91 15.25 23.57
N LEU A 141 -11.20 14.28 22.67
CA LEU A 141 -10.34 13.87 21.56
C LEU A 141 -11.15 13.86 20.27
N ASN A 142 -10.48 14.06 19.13
CA ASN A 142 -11.15 14.22 17.84
C ASN A 142 -10.52 13.28 16.81
N LEU A 143 -11.36 12.44 16.19
CA LEU A 143 -10.95 11.53 15.13
C LEU A 143 -11.07 12.19 13.76
N VAL A 144 -10.06 12.00 12.93
CA VAL A 144 -10.02 12.38 11.52
C VAL A 144 -9.44 11.23 10.72
N HIS A 145 -9.90 11.01 9.51
CA HIS A 145 -9.34 10.05 8.58
C HIS A 145 -8.77 10.76 7.36
N ALA A 146 -7.50 10.49 7.05
CA ALA A 146 -6.81 11.10 5.93
C ALA A 146 -5.95 10.07 5.18
N PRO A 147 -6.57 9.12 4.44
CA PRO A 147 -5.86 8.01 3.82
C PRO A 147 -4.86 8.47 2.76
N GLU A 148 -3.67 7.86 2.75
CA GLU A 148 -2.60 8.18 1.81
C GLU A 148 -2.77 7.41 0.48
N ARG A 149 -2.28 8.01 -0.62
CA ARG A 149 -2.41 7.51 -1.99
C ARG A 149 -1.09 7.26 -2.69
N ILE A 150 0.04 7.38 -2.00
CA ILE A 150 1.37 7.21 -2.59
C ILE A 150 1.65 5.78 -3.03
N ILE A 151 2.51 5.66 -4.03
CA ILE A 151 2.94 4.38 -4.59
C ILE A 151 4.48 4.30 -4.50
N PRO A 152 5.06 3.17 -4.06
CA PRO A 152 6.51 2.95 -4.07
C PRO A 152 7.14 3.25 -5.44
N GLY A 153 8.34 3.86 -5.41
CA GLY A 153 9.10 4.29 -6.59
C GLY A 153 8.94 5.76 -6.95
N ASN A 154 7.97 6.50 -6.34
CA ASN A 154 7.77 7.94 -6.57
C ASN A 154 7.14 8.64 -5.36
N MET A 155 7.33 8.10 -4.16
CA MET A 155 6.62 8.51 -2.95
C MET A 155 6.79 9.99 -2.61
N VAL A 156 8.00 10.51 -2.65
CA VAL A 156 8.30 11.90 -2.28
C VAL A 156 7.56 12.89 -3.19
N TYR A 157 7.58 12.64 -4.49
CA TYR A 157 6.85 13.46 -5.45
C TYR A 157 5.33 13.37 -5.25
N GLU A 158 4.82 12.16 -5.03
CA GLU A 158 3.39 11.92 -4.87
C GLU A 158 2.83 12.52 -3.57
N LEU A 159 3.58 12.46 -2.46
CA LEU A 159 3.20 13.16 -1.21
C LEU A 159 2.97 14.64 -1.42
N GLU A 160 3.80 15.26 -2.27
CA GLU A 160 3.72 16.69 -2.55
C GLU A 160 2.62 17.06 -3.55
N HIS A 161 2.31 16.18 -4.53
CA HIS A 161 1.51 16.55 -5.68
C HIS A 161 0.14 15.87 -5.78
N ASN A 162 -0.04 14.71 -5.13
CA ASN A 162 -1.33 14.00 -5.18
C ASN A 162 -2.40 14.75 -4.42
N ALA A 163 -3.62 14.73 -4.95
CA ALA A 163 -4.80 15.18 -4.22
C ALA A 163 -5.01 14.32 -2.97
N ARG A 164 -5.49 14.93 -1.88
CA ARG A 164 -5.82 14.26 -0.61
C ARG A 164 -7.30 14.33 -0.30
N THR A 165 -7.76 13.39 0.49
CA THR A 165 -9.10 13.40 1.06
C THR A 165 -8.98 13.37 2.57
N ILE A 166 -9.68 14.27 3.28
CA ILE A 166 -9.72 14.33 4.74
C ILE A 166 -11.18 14.22 5.18
N GLY A 167 -11.47 13.19 5.94
CA GLY A 167 -12.77 12.94 6.54
C GLY A 167 -12.77 13.31 8.02
N ALA A 168 -13.69 14.16 8.44
CA ALA A 168 -13.89 14.54 9.84
C ALA A 168 -15.39 14.60 10.17
N ASP A 169 -15.75 14.32 11.43
CA ASP A 169 -17.12 14.47 11.89
C ASP A 169 -17.47 15.96 12.07
N ASP A 170 -16.55 16.72 12.65
CA ASP A 170 -16.64 18.18 12.76
C ASP A 170 -15.70 18.81 11.72
N PRO A 171 -16.22 19.58 10.76
CA PRO A 171 -15.42 20.24 9.73
C PRO A 171 -14.27 21.08 10.27
N LYS A 172 -14.39 21.63 11.48
CA LYS A 172 -13.35 22.41 12.15
C LYS A 172 -12.04 21.63 12.28
N TYR A 173 -12.10 20.31 12.61
CA TYR A 173 -10.90 19.48 12.74
C TYR A 173 -10.38 19.04 11.38
N GLY A 174 -11.27 18.84 10.40
CA GLY A 174 -10.88 18.65 9.02
C GLY A 174 -10.05 19.81 8.46
N GLU A 175 -10.48 21.05 8.71
CA GLU A 175 -9.71 22.25 8.30
C GLU A 175 -8.35 22.34 9.00
N LYS A 176 -8.26 22.06 10.31
CA LYS A 176 -6.97 22.02 11.03
C LYS A 176 -6.02 20.99 10.45
N VAL A 177 -6.52 19.81 10.10
CA VAL A 177 -5.71 18.77 9.45
C VAL A 177 -5.28 19.19 8.05
N LYS A 178 -6.18 19.84 7.28
CA LYS A 178 -5.87 20.41 5.97
C LYS A 178 -4.77 21.47 6.06
N GLU A 179 -4.80 22.36 7.06
CA GLU A 179 -3.73 23.34 7.29
C GLU A 179 -2.37 22.65 7.46
N VAL A 180 -2.30 21.56 8.25
CA VAL A 180 -1.08 20.79 8.46
C VAL A 180 -0.58 20.15 7.15
N TYR A 181 -1.44 19.45 6.43
CA TYR A 181 -1.02 18.81 5.17
C TYR A 181 -0.68 19.84 4.08
N SER A 182 -1.33 21.00 4.05
CA SER A 182 -1.04 22.08 3.10
C SER A 182 0.36 22.70 3.27
N THR A 183 1.07 22.38 4.36
CA THR A 183 2.45 22.84 4.52
C THR A 183 3.40 22.19 3.49
N PHE A 184 3.07 21.01 2.97
CA PHE A 184 3.86 20.31 1.96
C PHE A 184 3.06 19.85 0.74
N CYS A 185 1.78 19.53 0.89
CA CYS A 185 0.93 19.04 -0.21
C CYS A 185 0.46 20.20 -1.08
N LYS A 186 0.80 20.16 -2.36
CA LYS A 186 0.37 21.11 -3.41
C LYS A 186 -0.88 20.64 -4.15
N GLY A 187 -1.24 19.37 -4.00
CA GLY A 187 -2.44 18.79 -4.58
C GLY A 187 -3.72 19.33 -3.93
N GLU A 188 -4.84 19.12 -4.59
CA GLU A 188 -6.15 19.48 -4.03
C GLU A 188 -6.45 18.69 -2.76
N ILE A 189 -6.93 19.34 -1.71
CA ILE A 189 -7.35 18.69 -0.46
C ILE A 189 -8.86 18.81 -0.31
N ASN A 190 -9.54 17.65 -0.43
CA ASN A 190 -10.99 17.54 -0.36
C ASN A 190 -11.41 17.20 1.07
N LEU A 191 -12.32 17.98 1.63
CA LEU A 191 -12.91 17.73 2.95
C LEU A 191 -14.25 17.01 2.83
N THR A 192 -14.47 16.01 3.66
CA THR A 192 -15.69 15.20 3.70
C THR A 192 -15.90 14.59 5.10
N ASN A 193 -16.85 13.66 5.24
CA ASN A 193 -16.99 12.84 6.45
C ASN A 193 -16.05 11.61 6.42
N ILE A 194 -15.82 11.01 7.59
CA ILE A 194 -14.91 9.88 7.78
C ILE A 194 -15.26 8.71 6.84
N LYS A 195 -16.52 8.26 6.80
CA LYS A 195 -16.95 7.12 5.97
C LYS A 195 -16.74 7.34 4.48
N THR A 196 -16.98 8.56 4.00
CA THR A 196 -16.72 8.91 2.60
C THR A 196 -15.23 8.87 2.30
N ALA A 197 -14.38 9.35 3.19
CA ALA A 197 -12.93 9.30 3.02
C ALA A 197 -12.40 7.84 2.99
N GLU A 198 -12.88 6.98 3.89
CA GLU A 198 -12.59 5.53 3.88
C GLU A 198 -12.98 4.90 2.54
N MET A 199 -14.23 5.10 2.10
CA MET A 199 -14.75 4.53 0.86
C MET A 199 -13.97 5.02 -0.36
N THR A 200 -13.68 6.31 -0.46
CA THR A 200 -13.00 6.92 -1.62
C THR A 200 -11.66 6.25 -1.87
N LYS A 201 -10.86 6.03 -0.84
CA LYS A 201 -9.55 5.38 -0.96
C LYS A 201 -9.65 3.95 -1.47
N VAL A 202 -10.54 3.16 -0.91
CA VAL A 202 -10.74 1.76 -1.30
C VAL A 202 -11.28 1.65 -2.73
N VAL A 203 -12.20 2.53 -3.12
CA VAL A 203 -12.78 2.57 -4.48
C VAL A 203 -11.73 2.87 -5.54
N GLU A 204 -10.77 3.78 -5.29
CA GLU A 204 -9.70 4.09 -6.25
C GLU A 204 -8.88 2.86 -6.62
N ASN A 205 -8.45 2.09 -5.63
CA ASN A 205 -7.68 0.87 -5.85
C ASN A 205 -8.55 -0.24 -6.45
N THR A 206 -9.80 -0.36 -6.03
CA THR A 206 -10.77 -1.32 -6.58
C THR A 206 -11.04 -1.05 -8.06
N PHE A 207 -11.22 0.21 -8.46
CA PHE A 207 -11.39 0.58 -9.86
C PHE A 207 -10.18 0.17 -10.72
N ARG A 208 -8.97 0.41 -10.20
CA ARG A 208 -7.73 0.00 -10.89
C ARG A 208 -7.64 -1.52 -11.03
N ASP A 209 -7.99 -2.24 -9.98
CA ASP A 209 -7.99 -3.71 -9.97
C ASP A 209 -8.96 -4.29 -11.01
N ILE A 210 -10.18 -3.79 -11.07
CA ILE A 210 -11.19 -4.18 -12.09
C ILE A 210 -10.68 -3.88 -13.50
N ASN A 211 -10.08 -2.71 -13.71
CA ASN A 211 -9.56 -2.31 -15.01
C ASN A 211 -8.40 -3.23 -15.45
N ILE A 212 -7.51 -3.62 -14.53
CA ILE A 212 -6.44 -4.59 -14.81
C ILE A 212 -7.04 -5.97 -15.12
N ALA A 213 -8.06 -6.41 -14.39
CA ALA A 213 -8.74 -7.68 -14.65
C ALA A 213 -9.35 -7.71 -16.05
N PHE A 214 -9.98 -6.62 -16.48
CA PHE A 214 -10.47 -6.47 -17.85
C PHE A 214 -9.34 -6.57 -18.88
N ALA A 215 -8.21 -5.90 -18.66
CA ALA A 215 -7.05 -5.99 -19.54
C ALA A 215 -6.47 -7.41 -19.60
N ASN A 216 -6.46 -8.13 -18.47
CA ASN A 216 -6.02 -9.53 -18.37
C ASN A 216 -6.96 -10.48 -19.14
N GLU A 217 -8.28 -10.29 -19.09
CA GLU A 217 -9.23 -11.04 -19.94
C GLU A 217 -9.00 -10.74 -21.42
N LEU A 218 -8.83 -9.47 -21.78
CA LEU A 218 -8.52 -9.09 -23.18
C LEU A 218 -7.24 -9.77 -23.67
N ALA A 219 -6.21 -9.87 -22.84
CA ALA A 219 -4.97 -10.56 -23.20
C ALA A 219 -5.20 -12.06 -23.50
N LYS A 220 -6.07 -12.73 -22.74
CA LYS A 220 -6.46 -14.12 -23.00
C LYS A 220 -7.25 -14.25 -24.31
N ILE A 221 -8.22 -13.36 -24.55
CA ILE A 221 -9.06 -13.32 -25.78
C ILE A 221 -8.20 -13.02 -27.00
N CYS A 222 -7.39 -11.96 -26.97
CA CYS A 222 -6.52 -11.56 -28.08
C CYS A 222 -5.56 -12.69 -28.46
N ARG A 223 -4.97 -13.36 -27.48
CA ARG A 223 -4.11 -14.51 -27.74
C ARG A 223 -4.83 -15.62 -28.50
N GLN A 224 -6.04 -15.97 -28.09
CA GLN A 224 -6.82 -16.98 -28.78
C GLN A 224 -7.20 -16.55 -30.21
N GLY A 225 -7.47 -15.26 -30.38
CA GLY A 225 -7.79 -14.68 -31.69
C GLY A 225 -6.59 -14.32 -32.58
N GLY A 226 -5.34 -14.56 -32.11
CA GLY A 226 -4.14 -14.19 -32.87
C GLY A 226 -3.90 -12.67 -32.98
N LEU A 227 -4.39 -11.90 -32.00
CA LEU A 227 -4.30 -10.43 -31.95
C LEU A 227 -3.22 -9.99 -30.95
N ASP A 228 -2.62 -8.83 -31.18
CA ASP A 228 -1.77 -8.15 -30.18
C ASP A 228 -2.64 -7.31 -29.23
N VAL A 229 -2.73 -7.74 -27.98
CA VAL A 229 -3.49 -7.03 -26.95
C VAL A 229 -3.00 -5.60 -26.72
N ASN A 230 -1.69 -5.36 -26.82
CA ASN A 230 -1.12 -4.03 -26.61
C ASN A 230 -1.56 -3.06 -27.73
N GLU A 231 -1.60 -3.54 -28.98
CA GLU A 231 -2.13 -2.76 -30.09
C GLU A 231 -3.62 -2.48 -29.91
N VAL A 232 -4.40 -3.48 -29.54
CA VAL A 232 -5.85 -3.32 -29.26
C VAL A 232 -6.09 -2.28 -28.19
N ILE A 233 -5.41 -2.38 -27.05
CA ILE A 233 -5.53 -1.41 -25.95
C ILE A 233 -5.10 -0.01 -26.38
N LYS A 234 -3.95 0.11 -27.05
CA LYS A 234 -3.43 1.40 -27.57
C LYS A 234 -4.41 2.10 -28.49
N ILE A 235 -5.08 1.36 -29.37
CA ILE A 235 -6.08 1.93 -30.30
C ILE A 235 -7.36 2.27 -29.54
N SER A 236 -7.85 1.38 -28.67
CA SER A 236 -9.06 1.60 -27.89
C SER A 236 -8.95 2.83 -26.98
N ASN A 237 -7.80 3.05 -26.38
CA ASN A 237 -7.52 4.20 -25.51
C ASN A 237 -7.47 5.56 -26.27
N LYS A 238 -7.54 5.57 -27.59
CA LYS A 238 -7.75 6.81 -28.35
C LYS A 238 -9.18 7.33 -28.23
N HIS A 239 -10.12 6.48 -27.82
CA HIS A 239 -11.49 6.91 -27.57
C HIS A 239 -11.53 7.72 -26.25
N PRO A 240 -12.13 8.93 -26.23
CA PRO A 240 -12.02 9.87 -25.10
C PRO A 240 -12.61 9.39 -23.79
N ARG A 241 -13.42 8.34 -23.79
CA ARG A 241 -14.03 7.73 -22.60
C ARG A 241 -13.45 6.36 -22.23
N VAL A 242 -12.34 5.96 -22.83
CA VAL A 242 -11.71 4.65 -22.61
C VAL A 242 -10.29 4.84 -22.10
N ASN A 243 -9.99 4.20 -20.98
CA ASN A 243 -8.65 4.18 -20.38
C ASN A 243 -8.38 2.79 -19.80
N ILE A 244 -8.05 1.84 -20.67
CA ILE A 244 -7.71 0.46 -20.30
C ILE A 244 -6.27 0.43 -19.83
N LEU A 245 -6.02 -0.16 -18.66
CA LEU A 245 -4.68 -0.39 -18.12
C LEU A 245 -3.98 -1.56 -18.85
N SER A 246 -2.69 -1.75 -18.57
CA SER A 246 -1.91 -2.84 -19.16
C SER A 246 -2.21 -4.17 -18.49
N PRO A 247 -2.32 -5.26 -19.26
CA PRO A 247 -2.37 -6.61 -18.71
C PRO A 247 -1.01 -7.01 -18.12
N GLY A 248 -1.02 -7.96 -17.18
CA GLY A 248 0.20 -8.42 -16.52
C GLY A 248 0.09 -9.84 -15.97
N PRO A 249 1.16 -10.35 -15.35
CA PRO A 249 1.19 -11.70 -14.80
C PRO A 249 0.36 -11.89 -13.52
N GLY A 250 -0.32 -10.86 -13.07
CA GLY A 250 -1.12 -10.78 -11.86
C GLY A 250 -1.04 -9.39 -11.24
N VAL A 251 -1.68 -9.21 -10.10
CA VAL A 251 -1.69 -7.95 -9.34
C VAL A 251 -1.11 -8.20 -7.96
N GLY A 252 0.02 -7.56 -7.67
CA GLY A 252 0.72 -7.63 -6.40
C GLY A 252 0.76 -6.28 -5.67
N GLY A 253 1.61 -6.22 -4.65
CA GLY A 253 1.74 -5.06 -3.75
C GLY A 253 0.72 -5.10 -2.63
N HIS A 254 0.81 -4.11 -1.74
CA HIS A 254 0.02 -4.08 -0.50
C HIS A 254 -1.34 -3.38 -0.62
N CYS A 255 -1.61 -2.71 -1.75
CA CYS A 255 -2.80 -1.87 -1.89
C CYS A 255 -3.81 -2.47 -2.87
N ILE A 256 -3.47 -2.54 -4.17
CA ILE A 256 -4.43 -2.97 -5.21
C ILE A 256 -4.85 -4.44 -5.02
N SER A 257 -3.96 -5.30 -4.54
CA SER A 257 -4.28 -6.71 -4.27
C SER A 257 -5.10 -6.91 -2.98
N VAL A 258 -5.14 -5.93 -2.09
CA VAL A 258 -5.74 -6.02 -0.73
C VAL A 258 -7.04 -5.24 -0.61
N ASP A 259 -7.04 -3.95 -0.96
CA ASP A 259 -8.18 -3.06 -0.72
C ASP A 259 -9.52 -3.55 -1.31
N PRO A 260 -9.58 -4.17 -2.51
CA PRO A 260 -10.83 -4.72 -3.02
C PRO A 260 -11.45 -5.81 -2.13
N TRP A 261 -10.59 -6.57 -1.41
CA TRP A 261 -11.07 -7.58 -0.48
C TRP A 261 -11.82 -7.01 0.71
N PHE A 262 -11.50 -5.78 1.14
CA PHE A 262 -12.27 -5.10 2.20
C PHE A 262 -13.74 -4.94 1.79
N LEU A 263 -13.99 -4.52 0.53
CA LEU A 263 -15.37 -4.42 0.03
C LEU A 263 -16.05 -5.78 -0.11
N VAL A 264 -15.32 -6.80 -0.57
CA VAL A 264 -15.86 -8.17 -0.68
C VAL A 264 -16.18 -8.74 0.71
N GLY A 265 -15.32 -8.54 1.70
CA GLY A 265 -15.51 -9.02 3.06
C GLY A 265 -16.70 -8.37 3.79
N ASP A 266 -16.87 -7.06 3.58
CA ASP A 266 -17.91 -6.29 4.26
C ASP A 266 -19.26 -6.28 3.50
N TYR A 267 -19.22 -6.40 2.17
CA TYR A 267 -20.41 -6.35 1.30
C TYR A 267 -20.50 -7.54 0.33
N PRO A 268 -20.46 -8.81 0.83
CA PRO A 268 -20.28 -10.00 -0.02
C PRO A 268 -21.43 -10.21 -1.04
N LEU A 269 -22.63 -9.70 -0.76
CA LEU A 269 -23.78 -9.82 -1.66
C LEU A 269 -23.86 -8.69 -2.72
N LEU A 270 -22.99 -7.69 -2.65
CA LEU A 270 -23.02 -6.51 -3.52
C LEU A 270 -21.76 -6.35 -4.38
N THR A 271 -20.79 -7.25 -4.26
CA THR A 271 -19.44 -7.10 -4.82
C THR A 271 -19.12 -8.12 -5.92
N GLU A 272 -20.09 -8.46 -6.77
CA GLU A 272 -19.93 -9.47 -7.83
C GLU A 272 -18.78 -9.13 -8.80
N ILE A 273 -18.76 -7.92 -9.36
CA ILE A 273 -17.71 -7.47 -10.29
C ILE A 273 -16.35 -7.43 -9.60
N ILE A 274 -16.30 -6.90 -8.38
CA ILE A 274 -15.07 -6.77 -7.61
C ILE A 274 -14.49 -8.16 -7.32
N TYR A 275 -15.31 -9.08 -6.85
CA TYR A 275 -14.91 -10.45 -6.56
C TYR A 275 -14.40 -11.18 -7.81
N LYS A 276 -15.12 -11.04 -8.94
CA LYS A 276 -14.69 -11.64 -10.22
C LYS A 276 -13.41 -11.05 -10.75
N ALA A 277 -13.23 -9.74 -10.64
CA ALA A 277 -11.96 -9.07 -11.01
C ALA A 277 -10.78 -9.62 -10.21
N ARG A 278 -10.93 -9.77 -8.89
CA ARG A 278 -9.91 -10.38 -8.04
C ARG A 278 -9.60 -11.82 -8.47
N GLN A 279 -10.62 -12.65 -8.73
CA GLN A 279 -10.42 -14.01 -9.22
C GLN A 279 -9.65 -14.06 -10.55
N ILE A 280 -9.91 -13.13 -11.47
CA ILE A 280 -9.20 -13.04 -12.74
C ILE A 280 -7.74 -12.68 -12.50
N ASN A 281 -7.47 -11.65 -11.71
CA ASN A 281 -6.12 -11.19 -11.41
C ASN A 281 -5.32 -12.24 -10.65
N ASP A 282 -5.91 -12.90 -9.66
CA ASP A 282 -5.29 -13.96 -8.88
C ASP A 282 -5.03 -15.25 -9.70
N SER A 283 -5.76 -15.47 -10.80
CA SER A 283 -5.55 -16.60 -11.72
C SER A 283 -4.42 -16.38 -12.72
N MET A 284 -3.89 -15.17 -12.84
CA MET A 284 -2.89 -14.84 -13.87
C MET A 284 -1.54 -15.53 -13.65
N PRO A 285 -1.00 -15.67 -12.43
CA PRO A 285 0.25 -16.41 -12.22
C PRO A 285 0.18 -17.83 -12.73
N GLU A 286 -0.90 -18.54 -12.45
CA GLU A 286 -1.13 -19.91 -12.95
C GLU A 286 -1.29 -19.93 -14.48
N TYR A 287 -2.00 -18.95 -15.05
CA TYR A 287 -2.15 -18.81 -16.50
C TYR A 287 -0.78 -18.63 -17.19
N VAL A 288 0.10 -17.79 -16.62
CA VAL A 288 1.46 -17.57 -17.14
C VAL A 288 2.28 -18.85 -17.05
N LEU A 289 2.22 -19.55 -15.93
CA LEU A 289 2.93 -20.83 -15.75
C LEU A 289 2.48 -21.88 -16.78
N ARG A 290 1.19 -22.06 -16.97
CA ARG A 290 0.63 -22.95 -18.01
C ARG A 290 1.10 -22.54 -19.40
N ARG A 291 1.17 -21.25 -19.68
CA ARG A 291 1.68 -20.74 -20.95
C ARG A 291 3.15 -21.08 -21.16
N ALA A 292 3.99 -20.87 -20.14
CA ALA A 292 5.40 -21.26 -20.20
C ALA A 292 5.56 -22.75 -20.48
N TYR A 293 4.78 -23.59 -19.80
CA TYR A 293 4.77 -25.03 -20.02
C TYR A 293 4.39 -25.43 -21.46
N ASN A 294 3.36 -24.80 -22.03
CA ASN A 294 2.98 -25.06 -23.43
C ASN A 294 4.11 -24.68 -24.40
N ILE A 295 4.77 -23.54 -24.20
CA ILE A 295 5.91 -23.12 -25.02
C ILE A 295 7.08 -24.13 -24.89
N MET A 296 7.33 -24.63 -23.69
CA MET A 296 8.34 -25.67 -23.48
C MET A 296 8.03 -26.93 -24.28
N GLN A 297 6.78 -27.40 -24.24
CA GLN A 297 6.35 -28.56 -25.02
C GLN A 297 6.49 -28.34 -26.53
N GLU A 298 6.04 -27.19 -27.03
CA GLU A 298 6.16 -26.79 -28.44
C GLU A 298 7.61 -26.78 -28.92
N ASN A 299 8.56 -26.50 -28.02
CA ASN A 299 10.01 -26.45 -28.29
C ASN A 299 10.79 -27.70 -27.82
N ASN A 300 10.10 -28.78 -27.45
CA ASN A 300 10.70 -30.04 -26.98
C ASN A 300 11.63 -29.87 -25.76
N LEU A 301 11.38 -28.88 -24.89
CA LEU A 301 12.06 -28.72 -23.62
C LEU A 301 11.45 -29.67 -22.59
N LYS A 302 12.23 -30.55 -22.01
CA LYS A 302 11.73 -31.64 -21.13
C LYS A 302 11.61 -31.23 -19.66
N ASP A 303 12.35 -30.20 -19.27
CA ASP A 303 12.41 -29.72 -17.89
C ASP A 303 12.62 -28.18 -17.83
N PHE A 304 12.52 -27.63 -16.63
CA PHE A 304 12.68 -26.18 -16.39
C PHE A 304 14.14 -25.70 -16.30
N SER A 305 15.16 -26.60 -16.48
CA SER A 305 16.58 -26.23 -16.35
C SER A 305 17.04 -25.09 -17.28
N ARG A 306 16.31 -24.92 -18.39
CA ARG A 306 16.55 -23.87 -19.40
C ARG A 306 15.52 -22.72 -19.35
N VAL A 307 14.71 -22.67 -18.28
CA VAL A 307 13.70 -21.64 -18.10
C VAL A 307 14.06 -20.84 -16.85
N GLY A 308 14.12 -19.54 -16.99
CA GLY A 308 14.40 -18.64 -15.89
C GLY A 308 13.33 -17.56 -15.76
N ILE A 309 13.15 -17.05 -14.55
CA ILE A 309 12.29 -15.94 -14.25
C ILE A 309 13.15 -14.71 -13.93
N TYR A 310 12.96 -13.65 -14.69
CA TYR A 310 13.59 -12.36 -14.46
C TYR A 310 12.60 -11.42 -13.78
N GLY A 311 12.83 -11.10 -12.51
CA GLY A 311 11.99 -10.24 -11.66
C GLY A 311 11.21 -11.02 -10.59
N LEU A 312 11.41 -10.63 -9.32
CA LEU A 312 10.71 -11.16 -8.14
C LEU A 312 9.68 -10.21 -7.59
N THR A 313 9.79 -8.93 -7.91
CA THR A 313 8.95 -7.88 -7.37
C THR A 313 7.62 -7.76 -8.13
N TYR A 314 6.64 -7.12 -7.52
CA TYR A 314 5.34 -6.89 -8.17
C TYR A 314 5.36 -5.72 -9.15
N LYS A 315 6.40 -4.89 -9.11
CA LYS A 315 6.57 -3.69 -9.93
C LYS A 315 8.05 -3.51 -10.30
N GLU A 316 8.30 -2.90 -11.42
CA GLU A 316 9.65 -2.53 -11.87
C GLU A 316 10.31 -1.47 -10.95
N ASN A 317 11.63 -1.53 -10.83
CA ASN A 317 12.47 -0.57 -10.11
C ASN A 317 12.13 -0.42 -8.60
N VAL A 318 11.67 -1.50 -7.96
CA VAL A 318 11.47 -1.59 -6.51
C VAL A 318 12.03 -2.90 -5.98
N ASP A 319 12.28 -3.00 -4.68
CA ASP A 319 12.70 -4.21 -3.97
C ASP A 319 11.54 -4.92 -3.23
N ASP A 320 10.30 -4.44 -3.43
CA ASP A 320 9.11 -4.91 -2.74
C ASP A 320 8.52 -6.17 -3.40
N VAL A 321 8.58 -7.27 -2.66
CA VAL A 321 8.10 -8.60 -3.09
C VAL A 321 6.73 -8.97 -2.51
N ARG A 322 6.08 -8.06 -1.77
CA ARG A 322 4.79 -8.36 -1.13
C ARG A 322 3.72 -8.66 -2.18
N GLU A 323 2.98 -9.74 -1.95
CA GLU A 323 1.92 -10.23 -2.87
C GLU A 323 2.40 -10.33 -4.34
N SER A 324 3.69 -10.58 -4.57
CA SER A 324 4.24 -10.66 -5.92
C SER A 324 3.61 -11.80 -6.73
N PRO A 325 3.12 -11.54 -7.95
CA PRO A 325 2.65 -12.56 -8.86
C PRO A 325 3.72 -13.62 -9.19
N THR A 326 5.00 -13.24 -9.19
CA THR A 326 6.12 -14.16 -9.40
C THR A 326 6.24 -15.15 -8.25
N LEU A 327 6.09 -14.72 -6.99
CA LEU A 327 6.11 -15.62 -5.84
C LEU A 327 4.90 -16.58 -5.87
N GLN A 328 3.74 -16.09 -6.26
CA GLN A 328 2.54 -16.93 -6.45
C GLN A 328 2.75 -17.96 -7.56
N LEU A 329 3.36 -17.57 -8.69
CA LEU A 329 3.71 -18.47 -9.78
C LEU A 329 4.69 -19.58 -9.33
N LEU A 330 5.72 -19.21 -8.56
CA LEU A 330 6.70 -20.16 -8.03
C LEU A 330 6.06 -21.14 -7.05
N GLN A 331 5.13 -20.69 -6.23
CA GLN A 331 4.37 -21.57 -5.34
C GLN A 331 3.51 -22.56 -6.14
N HIS A 332 2.76 -22.10 -7.15
CA HIS A 332 2.00 -22.98 -8.03
C HIS A 332 2.91 -23.99 -8.76
N GLN A 333 4.09 -23.57 -9.19
CA GLN A 333 5.05 -24.46 -9.83
C GLN A 333 5.54 -25.53 -8.86
N LYS A 334 5.91 -25.18 -7.63
CA LYS A 334 6.35 -26.13 -6.59
C LYS A 334 5.26 -27.16 -6.27
N GLU A 335 4.00 -26.73 -6.16
CA GLU A 335 2.87 -27.59 -5.84
C GLU A 335 2.51 -28.59 -6.96
N HIS A 336 2.70 -28.21 -8.23
CA HIS A 336 2.18 -28.99 -9.37
C HIS A 336 3.25 -29.58 -10.30
N LEU A 337 4.43 -29.00 -10.37
CA LEU A 337 5.45 -29.34 -11.38
C LEU A 337 6.83 -29.64 -10.78
N GLY A 338 6.99 -29.57 -9.47
CA GLY A 338 8.26 -29.76 -8.78
C GLY A 338 9.18 -28.52 -8.86
N ASP A 339 10.35 -28.61 -8.23
CA ASP A 339 11.36 -27.55 -8.20
C ASP A 339 12.13 -27.46 -9.53
N GLY A 340 12.73 -26.32 -9.83
CA GLY A 340 13.66 -26.20 -10.95
C GLY A 340 13.73 -24.87 -11.68
N LEU A 341 12.78 -23.96 -11.45
CA LEU A 341 12.87 -22.63 -12.03
C LEU A 341 13.97 -21.82 -11.34
N LYS A 342 14.86 -21.28 -12.14
CA LYS A 342 15.86 -20.30 -11.72
C LYS A 342 15.21 -18.92 -11.65
N VAL A 343 15.64 -18.13 -10.69
CA VAL A 343 15.08 -16.79 -10.47
C VAL A 343 16.20 -15.78 -10.30
N TYR A 344 16.08 -14.64 -10.95
CA TYR A 344 17.00 -13.52 -10.81
C TYR A 344 16.22 -12.20 -10.70
N ASP A 345 16.62 -11.36 -9.77
CA ASP A 345 16.11 -9.99 -9.65
C ASP A 345 17.27 -9.04 -9.30
N PRO A 346 17.50 -7.97 -10.08
CA PRO A 346 18.59 -7.03 -9.83
C PRO A 346 18.39 -6.17 -8.58
N MET A 347 17.14 -5.97 -8.14
CA MET A 347 16.80 -5.11 -7.00
C MET A 347 16.71 -5.89 -5.68
N VAL A 348 16.37 -7.18 -5.73
CA VAL A 348 16.18 -8.03 -4.56
C VAL A 348 17.50 -8.72 -4.20
N LYS A 349 18.26 -8.10 -3.29
CA LYS A 349 19.58 -8.60 -2.85
C LYS A 349 19.50 -9.66 -1.76
N ARG A 350 18.38 -9.76 -1.05
CA ARG A 350 18.13 -10.75 0.01
C ARG A 350 17.61 -12.06 -0.59
N GLU A 351 17.91 -13.17 0.06
CA GLU A 351 17.30 -14.47 -0.26
C GLU A 351 15.78 -14.42 0.03
N VAL A 352 14.96 -14.65 -0.99
CA VAL A 352 13.50 -14.68 -0.90
C VAL A 352 12.96 -16.05 -1.27
N VAL A 353 13.60 -16.72 -2.25
CA VAL A 353 13.19 -18.02 -2.76
C VAL A 353 14.40 -18.93 -2.97
N GLU A 354 14.16 -20.24 -2.94
CA GLU A 354 15.12 -21.25 -3.38
C GLU A 354 15.47 -21.02 -4.87
N ASN A 355 16.70 -21.31 -5.28
CA ASN A 355 17.19 -21.08 -6.65
C ASN A 355 17.23 -19.62 -7.10
N GLN A 356 17.31 -18.68 -6.17
CA GLN A 356 17.57 -17.27 -6.47
C GLN A 356 19.03 -17.06 -6.82
N TYR A 357 19.28 -16.41 -7.95
CA TYR A 357 20.61 -16.05 -8.43
C TYR A 357 20.82 -14.55 -8.23
N HIS A 358 22.02 -14.17 -7.78
CA HIS A 358 22.43 -12.77 -7.59
C HIS A 358 23.42 -12.29 -8.65
N ASP A 359 23.82 -13.18 -9.55
CA ASP A 359 24.71 -12.91 -10.68
C ASP A 359 24.04 -13.36 -11.97
N LEU A 360 23.72 -12.43 -12.85
CA LEU A 360 23.07 -12.70 -14.13
C LEU A 360 23.86 -13.69 -15.00
N ASN A 361 25.21 -13.70 -14.88
CA ASN A 361 26.03 -14.61 -15.66
C ASN A 361 25.94 -16.08 -15.21
N LYS A 362 25.39 -16.32 -14.01
CA LYS A 362 25.16 -17.65 -13.46
C LYS A 362 23.72 -18.13 -13.59
N PHE A 363 22.83 -17.21 -13.94
CA PHE A 363 21.38 -17.41 -14.15
C PHE A 363 21.01 -18.09 -15.52
#